data_0ab2ac4c9016775e6b5805dded982c8f
#
_entry.id   0ab2ac4c9016775e6b5805dded982c8f
#
_cell.length_a   1.000
_cell.length_b   1.000
_cell.length_c   1.000
_cell.angle_alpha   90.00
_cell.angle_beta   90.00
_cell.angle_gamma   90.00
#
_symmetry.space_group_name_H-M   'P 1'
#
loop_
_entity.id
_entity.type
_entity.pdbx_description
1 polymer ?
#
loop_
_entity_poly.entity_id
_entity_poly.type
_entity_poly.pdbx_seq_one_letter_code
_entity_poly.pdbx_strand_id
1 'polypeptide(L)'
;MTQFKEKADQLGSHAGILTYPVLMAADILIHKANEVPVGDDQTQHLELTRNIVERFNNSYGEIFPLPERTTGKVGARLMSLRHPDNKMSKSKDDLNGTIYFDDSKDEIIKKFKSSVTDSENEIKFDNETKKGISNLIDIYSTLHELTLSLIHI
;
A
#
# COMPACT_ATOMS: atom_id res chain seq x y z
N MET A 1 19.50 1.37 6.89
CA MET A 1 18.14 1.18 6.33
C MET A 1 17.37 0.28 7.29
N THR A 2 16.25 0.76 7.79
CA THR A 2 15.44 0.04 8.80
C THR A 2 14.89 -1.26 8.23
N GLN A 3 14.33 -1.23 7.04
CA GLN A 3 13.80 -2.42 6.36
C GLN A 3 14.85 -3.52 6.09
N PHE A 4 16.12 -3.17 5.86
CA PHE A 4 17.16 -4.18 5.73
C PHE A 4 17.30 -4.99 7.02
N LYS A 5 17.33 -4.32 8.18
CA LYS A 5 17.45 -4.99 9.47
C LYS A 5 16.25 -5.91 9.73
N GLU A 6 15.03 -5.40 9.57
CA GLU A 6 13.80 -6.15 9.80
C GLU A 6 13.67 -7.38 8.89
N LYS A 7 13.99 -7.23 7.60
CA LYS A 7 13.93 -8.35 6.64
C LYS A 7 15.10 -9.33 6.78
N ALA A 8 16.29 -8.85 7.15
CA ALA A 8 17.45 -9.71 7.39
C ALA A 8 17.24 -10.63 8.60
N ASP A 9 16.53 -10.14 9.63
CA ASP A 9 16.16 -10.94 10.80
C ASP A 9 15.14 -12.05 10.46
N GLN A 10 14.25 -11.80 9.49
CA GLN A 10 13.20 -12.75 9.08
C GLN A 10 13.64 -13.74 7.98
N LEU A 11 14.41 -13.27 7.01
CA LEU A 11 14.72 -13.99 5.77
C LEU A 11 16.21 -14.35 5.65
N GLY A 12 17.04 -13.91 6.58
CA GLY A 12 18.51 -14.00 6.48
C GLY A 12 19.11 -12.86 5.63
N SER A 13 20.40 -12.62 5.81
CA SER A 13 21.15 -11.55 5.13
C SER A 13 21.46 -11.93 3.67
N HIS A 14 20.52 -11.72 2.77
CA HIS A 14 20.73 -11.94 1.34
C HIS A 14 21.14 -10.63 0.63
N ALA A 15 22.05 -10.72 -0.33
CA ALA A 15 22.51 -9.56 -1.12
C ALA A 15 21.34 -8.79 -1.77
N GLY A 16 20.29 -9.49 -2.24
CA GLY A 16 19.11 -8.88 -2.83
C GLY A 16 18.38 -7.92 -1.88
N ILE A 17 18.33 -8.21 -0.58
CA ILE A 17 17.70 -7.31 0.42
C ILE A 17 18.53 -6.03 0.60
N LEU A 18 19.84 -6.09 0.39
CA LEU A 18 20.72 -4.93 0.47
C LEU A 18 20.65 -4.07 -0.81
N THR A 19 20.52 -4.71 -1.96
CA THR A 19 20.66 -4.05 -3.28
C THR A 19 19.36 -3.60 -3.90
N TYR A 20 18.19 -4.14 -3.50
CA TYR A 20 16.91 -3.77 -4.13
C TYR A 20 16.56 -2.26 -4.03
N PRO A 21 16.98 -1.48 -3.01
CA PRO A 21 16.72 -0.04 -3.02
C PRO A 21 17.45 0.70 -4.15
N VAL A 22 18.61 0.18 -4.57
CA VAL A 22 19.35 0.72 -5.72
C VAL A 22 18.62 0.39 -7.02
N LEU A 23 18.07 -0.83 -7.14
CA LEU A 23 17.23 -1.20 -8.28
C LEU A 23 15.99 -0.32 -8.36
N MET A 24 15.29 -0.09 -7.24
CA MET A 24 14.16 0.82 -7.19
C MET A 24 14.53 2.25 -7.64
N ALA A 25 15.70 2.75 -7.22
CA ALA A 25 16.19 4.04 -7.68
C ALA A 25 16.40 4.06 -9.21
N ALA A 26 17.01 3.01 -9.77
CA ALA A 26 17.19 2.88 -11.21
C ALA A 26 15.86 2.87 -11.98
N ASP A 27 14.86 2.14 -11.48
CA ASP A 27 13.52 2.08 -12.08
C ASP A 27 12.83 3.46 -12.09
N ILE A 28 12.94 4.23 -11.00
CA ILE A 28 12.40 5.58 -10.92
C ILE A 28 13.11 6.51 -11.91
N LEU A 29 14.45 6.45 -11.97
CA LEU A 29 15.26 7.35 -12.78
C LEU A 29 15.13 7.09 -14.29
N ILE A 30 15.04 5.81 -14.71
CA ILE A 30 14.88 5.49 -16.14
C ILE A 30 13.60 6.06 -16.72
N HIS A 31 12.55 6.15 -15.89
CA HIS A 31 11.25 6.72 -16.26
C HIS A 31 11.16 8.23 -16.05
N LYS A 32 12.18 8.85 -15.44
CA LYS A 32 12.16 10.29 -15.05
C LYS A 32 10.88 10.66 -14.30
N ALA A 33 10.47 9.79 -13.35
CA ALA A 33 9.23 9.98 -12.61
C ALA A 33 9.31 11.21 -11.70
N ASN A 34 8.32 12.09 -11.79
CA ASN A 34 8.17 13.22 -10.88
C ASN A 34 7.48 12.82 -9.58
N GLU A 35 6.55 11.86 -9.66
CA GLU A 35 5.76 11.38 -8.53
C GLU A 35 5.86 9.86 -8.41
N VAL A 36 6.04 9.37 -7.20
CA VAL A 36 6.18 7.94 -6.90
C VAL A 36 5.20 7.55 -5.80
N PRO A 37 4.13 6.82 -6.14
CA PRO A 37 3.17 6.33 -5.15
C PRO A 37 3.77 5.18 -4.34
N VAL A 38 4.17 5.46 -3.11
CA VAL A 38 4.79 4.47 -2.21
C VAL A 38 4.24 4.55 -0.79
N GLY A 39 4.20 3.40 -0.12
CA GLY A 39 3.89 3.31 1.30
C GLY A 39 4.99 3.91 2.20
N ASP A 40 4.69 4.07 3.48
CA ASP A 40 5.61 4.65 4.47
C ASP A 40 6.93 3.86 4.59
N ASP A 41 6.84 2.54 4.44
CA ASP A 41 7.98 1.63 4.48
C ASP A 41 9.01 1.86 3.36
N GLN A 42 8.62 2.50 2.26
CA GLN A 42 9.49 2.80 1.11
C GLN A 42 10.08 4.23 1.14
N THR A 43 9.75 5.03 2.15
CA THR A 43 10.21 6.43 2.24
C THR A 43 11.73 6.54 2.22
N GLN A 44 12.45 5.69 2.96
CA GLN A 44 13.91 5.70 2.99
C GLN A 44 14.55 5.34 1.63
N HIS A 45 13.89 4.52 0.83
CA HIS A 45 14.39 4.17 -0.51
C HIS A 45 14.16 5.30 -1.50
N LEU A 46 13.06 6.03 -1.37
CA LEU A 46 12.83 7.22 -2.18
C LEU A 46 13.81 8.34 -1.82
N GLU A 47 14.12 8.53 -0.53
CA GLU A 47 15.16 9.48 -0.09
C GLU A 47 16.55 9.09 -0.64
N LEU A 48 16.89 7.81 -0.71
CA LEU A 48 18.11 7.36 -1.39
C LEU A 48 18.09 7.78 -2.87
N THR A 49 16.98 7.60 -3.56
CA THR A 49 16.83 8.02 -4.96
C THR A 49 17.02 9.52 -5.11
N ARG A 50 16.41 10.34 -4.26
CA ARG A 50 16.57 11.81 -4.24
C ARG A 50 18.02 12.22 -4.06
N ASN A 51 18.72 11.62 -3.11
CA ASN A 51 20.16 11.86 -2.90
C ASN A 51 21.02 11.50 -4.14
N ILE A 52 20.66 10.44 -4.86
CA ILE A 52 21.34 10.06 -6.12
C ILE A 52 21.08 11.13 -7.19
N VAL A 53 19.82 11.57 -7.33
CA VAL A 53 19.44 12.63 -8.28
C VAL A 53 20.22 13.92 -8.02
N GLU A 54 20.22 14.38 -6.78
CA GLU A 54 20.94 15.63 -6.41
C GLU A 54 22.42 15.55 -6.74
N ARG A 55 23.09 14.46 -6.37
CA ARG A 55 24.51 14.26 -6.67
C ARG A 55 24.79 14.20 -8.18
N PHE A 56 23.93 13.50 -8.91
CA PHE A 56 24.06 13.37 -10.35
C PHE A 56 23.86 14.71 -11.06
N ASN A 57 22.78 15.40 -10.73
CA ASN A 57 22.44 16.69 -11.31
C ASN A 57 23.50 17.76 -10.99
N ASN A 58 24.07 17.76 -9.80
CA ASN A 58 25.18 18.66 -9.44
C ASN A 58 26.44 18.42 -10.27
N SER A 59 26.67 17.17 -10.74
CA SER A 59 27.87 16.83 -11.51
C SER A 59 27.69 16.98 -13.01
N TYR A 60 26.48 16.72 -13.52
CA TYR A 60 26.20 16.58 -14.94
C TYR A 60 25.12 17.53 -15.48
N GLY A 61 24.57 18.41 -14.64
CA GLY A 61 23.43 19.27 -14.95
C GLY A 61 22.09 18.63 -14.62
N GLU A 62 21.01 19.40 -14.70
CA GLU A 62 19.64 18.95 -14.37
C GLU A 62 19.09 17.98 -15.43
N ILE A 63 19.39 16.70 -15.25
CA ILE A 63 18.98 15.62 -16.16
C ILE A 63 17.76 14.86 -15.61
N PHE A 64 17.73 14.61 -14.30
CA PHE A 64 16.66 13.87 -13.64
C PHE A 64 15.79 14.80 -12.79
N PRO A 65 14.46 14.68 -12.86
CA PRO A 65 13.58 15.36 -11.92
C PRO A 65 13.79 14.78 -10.51
N LEU A 66 13.57 15.62 -9.49
CA LEU A 66 13.60 15.18 -8.10
C LEU A 66 12.27 14.51 -7.78
N PRO A 67 12.21 13.19 -7.55
CA PRO A 67 10.94 12.50 -7.38
C PRO A 67 10.28 12.85 -6.05
N GLU A 68 8.97 13.07 -6.06
CA GLU A 68 8.16 13.32 -4.89
C GLU A 68 7.34 12.10 -4.50
N ARG A 69 7.16 11.92 -3.20
CA ARG A 69 6.31 10.86 -2.68
C ARG A 69 4.86 11.28 -2.78
N THR A 70 4.04 10.41 -3.38
CA THR A 70 2.59 10.54 -3.31
C THR A 70 2.00 9.41 -2.46
N THR A 71 1.04 9.74 -1.62
CA THR A 71 0.24 8.78 -0.84
C THR A 71 -1.22 9.02 -1.15
N GLY A 72 -1.93 7.96 -1.48
CA GLY A 72 -3.39 8.03 -1.60
C GLY A 72 -4.00 8.49 -0.27
N LYS A 73 -4.90 9.47 -0.32
CA LYS A 73 -5.56 10.03 0.87
C LYS A 73 -6.56 9.06 1.51
N VAL A 74 -7.14 8.16 0.71
CA VAL A 74 -8.17 7.18 1.13
C VAL A 74 -7.87 5.85 0.46
N GLY A 75 -8.11 4.74 1.15
CA GLY A 75 -7.89 3.39 0.61
C GLY A 75 -6.42 2.98 0.48
N ALA A 76 -5.48 3.75 1.04
CA ALA A 76 -4.04 3.46 0.95
C ALA A 76 -3.63 2.13 1.62
N ARG A 77 -4.46 1.60 2.52
CA ARG A 77 -4.21 0.34 3.23
C ARG A 77 -5.50 -0.45 3.41
N LEU A 78 -5.91 -1.16 2.37
CA LEU A 78 -7.04 -2.08 2.46
C LEU A 78 -6.67 -3.33 3.25
N MET A 79 -7.59 -3.76 4.12
CA MET A 79 -7.41 -4.94 4.95
C MET A 79 -8.08 -6.16 4.34
N SER A 80 -7.65 -7.37 4.71
CA SER A 80 -8.29 -8.61 4.28
C SER A 80 -9.77 -8.63 4.68
N LEU A 81 -10.64 -9.11 3.79
CA LEU A 81 -12.08 -9.26 4.07
C LEU A 81 -12.35 -10.32 5.15
N ARG A 82 -11.46 -11.29 5.32
CA ARG A 82 -11.59 -12.38 6.30
C ARG A 82 -10.81 -12.14 7.58
N HIS A 83 -9.74 -11.37 7.50
CA HIS A 83 -8.84 -11.07 8.60
C HIS A 83 -8.55 -9.57 8.64
N PRO A 84 -9.48 -8.74 9.15
CA PRO A 84 -9.36 -7.28 9.09
C PRO A 84 -8.18 -6.69 9.88
N ASP A 85 -7.47 -7.49 10.65
CA ASP A 85 -6.19 -7.12 11.28
C ASP A 85 -4.99 -7.23 10.31
N ASN A 86 -5.14 -7.96 9.21
CA ASN A 86 -4.10 -8.18 8.22
C ASN A 86 -4.34 -7.34 6.99
N LYS A 87 -3.25 -6.73 6.44
CA LYS A 87 -3.31 -6.06 5.14
C LYS A 87 -3.73 -7.06 4.05
N MET A 88 -4.65 -6.65 3.16
CA MET A 88 -4.96 -7.39 1.94
C MET A 88 -3.69 -7.56 1.11
N SER A 89 -3.32 -8.79 0.79
CA SER A 89 -2.07 -9.09 0.11
C SER A 89 -2.18 -10.33 -0.74
N LYS A 90 -1.75 -10.22 -1.99
CA LYS A 90 -1.69 -11.36 -2.93
C LYS A 90 -0.64 -12.41 -2.57
N SER A 91 0.31 -12.10 -1.69
CA SER A 91 1.38 -13.01 -1.27
C SER A 91 1.05 -13.84 -0.03
N LYS A 92 -0.15 -13.68 0.55
CA LYS A 92 -0.65 -14.51 1.64
C LYS A 92 -1.69 -15.49 1.09
N ASP A 93 -1.75 -16.70 1.63
CA ASP A 93 -2.74 -17.74 1.27
C ASP A 93 -4.15 -17.41 1.80
N ASP A 94 -4.62 -16.19 1.54
CA ASP A 94 -5.93 -15.69 1.93
C ASP A 94 -6.78 -15.39 0.68
N LEU A 95 -7.09 -16.45 -0.06
CA LEU A 95 -7.84 -16.39 -1.32
C LEU A 95 -9.24 -15.77 -1.15
N ASN A 96 -9.88 -15.98 0.00
CA ASN A 96 -11.23 -15.45 0.27
C ASN A 96 -11.21 -14.05 0.90
N GLY A 97 -10.09 -13.63 1.43
CA GLY A 97 -9.92 -12.30 2.03
C GLY A 97 -9.32 -11.27 1.08
N THR A 98 -8.88 -11.70 -0.12
CA THR A 98 -8.25 -10.85 -1.12
C THR A 98 -9.08 -10.83 -2.40
N ILE A 99 -9.27 -9.65 -2.99
CA ILE A 99 -9.90 -9.48 -4.31
C ILE A 99 -8.79 -9.40 -5.34
N TYR A 100 -8.90 -10.23 -6.38
CA TYR A 100 -7.98 -10.27 -7.51
C TYR A 100 -8.59 -9.63 -8.75
N PHE A 101 -7.76 -9.16 -9.66
CA PHE A 101 -8.22 -8.54 -10.92
C PHE A 101 -8.92 -9.54 -11.87
N ASP A 102 -8.60 -10.82 -11.74
CA ASP A 102 -9.18 -11.92 -12.52
C ASP A 102 -10.39 -12.58 -11.83
N ASP A 103 -10.77 -12.11 -10.63
CA ASP A 103 -12.01 -12.57 -9.98
C ASP A 103 -13.23 -12.21 -10.83
N SER A 104 -14.10 -13.19 -11.06
CA SER A 104 -15.40 -12.95 -11.66
C SER A 104 -16.32 -12.13 -10.74
N LYS A 105 -17.35 -11.51 -11.31
CA LYS A 105 -18.37 -10.77 -10.54
C LYS A 105 -18.96 -11.60 -9.40
N ASP A 106 -19.25 -12.86 -9.65
CA ASP A 106 -19.87 -13.75 -8.66
C ASP A 106 -18.90 -14.11 -7.51
N GLU A 107 -17.62 -14.28 -7.84
CA GLU A 107 -16.57 -14.48 -6.83
C GLU A 107 -16.39 -13.24 -5.94
N ILE A 108 -16.34 -12.05 -6.54
CA ILE A 108 -16.27 -10.79 -5.79
C ILE A 108 -17.46 -10.66 -4.84
N ILE A 109 -18.69 -10.87 -5.33
CA ILE A 109 -19.91 -10.83 -4.50
C ILE A 109 -19.83 -11.85 -3.37
N LYS A 110 -19.36 -13.07 -3.64
CA LYS A 110 -19.20 -14.11 -2.62
C LYS A 110 -18.19 -13.71 -1.55
N LYS A 111 -17.03 -13.13 -1.95
CA LYS A 111 -16.01 -12.65 -1.03
C LYS A 111 -16.55 -11.55 -0.13
N PHE A 112 -17.26 -10.55 -0.66
CA PHE A 112 -17.89 -9.51 0.14
C PHE A 112 -18.98 -10.05 1.08
N LYS A 113 -19.85 -10.94 0.62
CA LYS A 113 -20.88 -11.57 1.47
C LYS A 113 -20.29 -12.40 2.60
N SER A 114 -19.09 -12.91 2.44
CA SER A 114 -18.40 -13.70 3.46
C SER A 114 -17.39 -12.89 4.29
N SER A 115 -17.35 -11.57 4.11
CA SER A 115 -16.46 -10.71 4.88
C SER A 115 -16.79 -10.74 6.38
N VAL A 116 -15.76 -10.62 7.20
CA VAL A 116 -15.93 -10.54 8.65
C VAL A 116 -16.41 -9.15 9.04
N THR A 117 -17.51 -9.10 9.77
CA THR A 117 -18.08 -7.90 10.38
C THR A 117 -18.24 -8.10 11.87
N ASP A 118 -18.80 -7.14 12.59
CA ASP A 118 -19.17 -7.27 13.99
C ASP A 118 -20.62 -7.76 14.13
N SER A 119 -21.05 -8.04 15.37
CA SER A 119 -22.40 -8.47 15.72
C SER A 119 -23.34 -7.31 16.11
N GLU A 120 -22.88 -6.08 16.03
CA GLU A 120 -23.67 -4.90 16.34
C GLU A 120 -24.44 -4.44 15.09
N ASN A 121 -25.69 -4.01 15.29
CA ASN A 121 -26.54 -3.51 14.19
C ASN A 121 -26.27 -2.02 13.89
N GLU A 122 -25.04 -1.55 14.03
CA GLU A 122 -24.65 -0.17 13.79
C GLU A 122 -23.52 -0.11 12.77
N ILE A 123 -23.74 0.61 11.67
CA ILE A 123 -22.70 0.90 10.68
C ILE A 123 -21.98 2.18 11.13
N LYS A 124 -20.76 2.00 11.67
CA LYS A 124 -19.93 3.10 12.15
C LYS A 124 -18.48 2.82 11.82
N PHE A 125 -17.78 3.88 11.40
CA PHE A 125 -16.34 3.80 11.17
C PHE A 125 -15.59 3.90 12.49
N ASP A 126 -14.94 2.80 12.88
CA ASP A 126 -14.09 2.70 14.05
C ASP A 126 -13.02 1.62 13.81
N ASN A 127 -11.79 2.05 13.58
CA ASN A 127 -10.67 1.15 13.29
C ASN A 127 -10.16 0.35 14.50
N GLU A 128 -10.59 0.65 15.70
CA GLU A 128 -10.19 -0.08 16.90
C GLU A 128 -11.16 -1.22 17.21
N THR A 129 -12.46 -0.90 17.24
CA THR A 129 -13.50 -1.83 17.67
C THR A 129 -14.26 -2.49 16.51
N LYS A 130 -14.39 -1.81 15.35
CA LYS A 130 -15.20 -2.24 14.19
C LYS A 130 -14.36 -2.40 12.92
N LYS A 131 -13.22 -3.08 13.01
CA LYS A 131 -12.23 -3.18 11.94
C LYS A 131 -12.80 -3.71 10.61
N GLY A 132 -13.68 -4.73 10.67
CA GLY A 132 -14.29 -5.31 9.48
C GLY A 132 -15.22 -4.34 8.76
N ILE A 133 -16.14 -3.71 9.48
CA ILE A 133 -17.05 -2.68 8.94
C ILE A 133 -16.26 -1.48 8.43
N SER A 134 -15.26 -1.00 9.19
CA SER A 134 -14.42 0.13 8.80
C SER A 134 -13.67 -0.15 7.48
N ASN A 135 -13.14 -1.37 7.29
CA ASN A 135 -12.51 -1.77 6.04
C ASN A 135 -13.50 -1.74 4.84
N LEU A 136 -14.74 -2.21 5.04
CA LEU A 136 -15.76 -2.15 3.99
C LEU A 136 -16.15 -0.69 3.66
N ILE A 137 -16.24 0.18 4.67
CA ILE A 137 -16.48 1.61 4.50
C ILE A 137 -15.33 2.27 3.73
N ASP A 138 -14.07 1.95 4.04
CA ASP A 138 -12.89 2.46 3.32
C ASP A 138 -12.90 2.03 1.85
N ILE A 139 -13.22 0.77 1.56
CA ILE A 139 -13.34 0.27 0.19
C ILE A 139 -14.44 1.03 -0.55
N TYR A 140 -15.61 1.16 0.05
CA TYR A 140 -16.76 1.87 -0.54
C TYR A 140 -16.45 3.35 -0.79
N SER A 141 -15.89 4.03 0.20
CA SER A 141 -15.46 5.43 0.13
C SER A 141 -14.47 5.67 -1.02
N THR A 142 -13.47 4.77 -1.14
CA THR A 142 -12.45 4.85 -2.19
C THR A 142 -13.05 4.68 -3.59
N LEU A 143 -13.96 3.72 -3.78
CA LEU A 143 -14.59 3.43 -5.07
C LEU A 143 -15.56 4.54 -5.53
N HIS A 144 -16.16 5.25 -4.60
CA HIS A 144 -17.13 6.31 -4.88
C HIS A 144 -16.58 7.73 -4.71
N GLU A 145 -15.27 7.88 -4.40
CA GLU A 145 -14.62 9.16 -4.12
C GLU A 145 -15.34 9.98 -3.03
N LEU A 146 -15.96 9.29 -2.07
CA LEU A 146 -16.70 9.89 -0.96
C LEU A 146 -15.78 10.13 0.24
N THR A 147 -16.07 11.18 0.98
CA THR A 147 -15.46 11.37 2.30
C THR A 147 -16.19 10.51 3.33
N LEU A 148 -15.48 10.01 4.34
CA LEU A 148 -16.04 9.19 5.41
C LEU A 148 -17.22 9.88 6.13
N SER A 149 -17.23 11.21 6.19
CA SER A 149 -18.33 12.00 6.78
C SER A 149 -19.65 11.91 6.01
N LEU A 150 -19.63 11.52 4.74
CA LEU A 150 -20.84 11.36 3.92
C LEU A 150 -21.45 9.94 4.03
N ILE A 151 -20.73 9.01 4.63
CA ILE A 151 -21.17 7.62 4.79
C ILE A 151 -21.93 7.41 6.11
N HIS A 152 -21.74 8.31 7.07
CA HIS A 152 -22.50 8.33 8.32
C HIS A 152 -23.86 9.03 8.14
N ILE A 153 -24.78 8.38 7.46
CA ILE A 153 -26.19 8.78 7.41
C ILE A 153 -27.02 7.80 8.21
#